data_3aba17a2fdc0c3bd653b4ca22192ec51
#
_entry.id   3aba17a2fdc0c3bd653b4ca22192ec51
#
_cell.length_a   1.000
_cell.length_b   1.000
_cell.length_c   1.000
_cell.angle_alpha   90.00
_cell.angle_beta   90.00
_cell.angle_gamma   90.00
#
_symmetry.space_group_name_H-M   'P 1'
#
loop_
_entity.id
_entity.type
_entity.pdbx_description
1 polymer ?
#
loop_
_entity_poly.entity_id
_entity_poly.type
_entity_poly.pdbx_seq_one_letter_code
_entity_poly.pdbx_strand_id
1 'polypeptide(L)'
;MWLAQRLINIVDALYIKPLRGIISRDLFGYGLCGAINMMLDIVWYFIIYHYVVCEKFIDVGFVVISPHIFSLLLVFPITFFTGFWLNRNVAFRITNISSRKQLFRYALSVVGSVIINYVCMKLFVEVCAIWPTPSKMLTTLISVCYSYLMARYVTFAKTSIDSAIKS
;
A
#
# COMPACT_ATOMS: atom_id res chain seq x y z
N MET A 1 12.12 15.24 7.31
CA MET A 1 12.61 15.53 5.94
C MET A 1 13.87 14.73 5.55
N TRP A 2 14.83 14.53 6.43
CA TRP A 2 16.09 13.80 6.13
C TRP A 2 15.90 12.34 5.67
N LEU A 3 15.04 11.55 6.33
CA LEU A 3 14.72 10.15 5.94
C LEU A 3 14.09 10.06 4.54
N ALA A 4 13.12 10.94 4.24
CA ALA A 4 12.49 10.96 2.92
C ALA A 4 13.52 11.25 1.82
N GLN A 5 14.45 12.19 2.06
CA GLN A 5 15.49 12.53 1.10
C GLN A 5 16.46 11.37 0.86
N ARG A 6 16.84 10.62 1.90
CA ARG A 6 17.68 9.42 1.73
C ARG A 6 16.97 8.34 0.93
N LEU A 7 15.71 8.08 1.24
CA LEU A 7 14.92 7.10 0.48
C LEU A 7 14.73 7.53 -0.97
N ILE A 8 14.50 8.81 -1.23
CA ILE A 8 14.43 9.37 -2.59
C ILE A 8 15.75 9.12 -3.35
N ASN A 9 16.88 9.38 -2.71
CA ASN A 9 18.19 9.15 -3.32
C ASN A 9 18.42 7.66 -3.64
N ILE A 10 17.98 6.76 -2.78
CA ILE A 10 18.03 5.30 -3.01
C ILE A 10 17.13 4.90 -4.19
N VAL A 11 15.90 5.41 -4.24
CA VAL A 11 14.98 5.16 -5.36
C VAL A 11 15.58 5.65 -6.67
N ASP A 12 16.16 6.87 -6.68
CA ASP A 12 16.75 7.46 -7.88
C ASP A 12 18.05 6.75 -8.30
N ALA A 13 18.82 6.23 -7.33
CA ALA A 13 20.03 5.43 -7.60
C ALA A 13 19.68 4.05 -8.19
N LEU A 14 18.61 3.42 -7.71
CA LEU A 14 18.12 2.14 -8.22
C LEU A 14 17.40 2.27 -9.58
N TYR A 15 16.94 3.46 -9.93
CA TYR A 15 16.27 3.75 -11.19
C TYR A 15 17.27 3.94 -12.33
N ILE A 16 17.90 2.82 -12.77
CA ILE A 16 18.98 2.78 -13.76
C ILE A 16 18.46 3.00 -15.20
N LYS A 17 19.37 3.37 -16.11
CA LYS A 17 19.08 3.65 -17.53
C LYS A 17 18.16 2.66 -18.24
N PRO A 18 18.28 1.31 -18.12
CA PRO A 18 17.39 0.37 -18.81
C PRO A 18 15.93 0.44 -18.32
N LEU A 19 15.70 0.79 -17.04
CA LEU A 19 14.36 0.92 -16.49
C LEU A 19 13.63 2.20 -16.93
N ARG A 20 14.38 3.26 -17.26
CA ARG A 20 13.83 4.56 -17.69
C ARG A 20 13.05 4.50 -19.00
N GLY A 21 13.32 3.51 -19.85
CA GLY A 21 12.61 3.31 -21.12
C GLY A 21 11.32 2.51 -21.01
N ILE A 22 11.15 1.74 -19.93
CA ILE A 22 10.05 0.77 -19.79
C ILE A 22 9.05 1.20 -18.70
N ILE A 23 9.53 1.76 -17.60
CA ILE A 23 8.73 2.06 -16.40
C ILE A 23 8.89 3.53 -16.03
N SER A 24 7.77 4.22 -15.73
CA SER A 24 7.84 5.57 -15.22
C SER A 24 8.46 5.60 -13.81
N ARG A 25 9.15 6.70 -13.48
CA ARG A 25 9.78 6.87 -12.17
C ARG A 25 8.77 6.73 -11.02
N ASP A 26 7.55 7.25 -11.21
CA ASP A 26 6.49 7.20 -10.19
C ASP A 26 6.02 5.75 -9.95
N LEU A 27 5.90 4.94 -11.02
CA LEU A 27 5.54 3.52 -10.92
C LEU A 27 6.65 2.73 -10.22
N PHE A 28 7.90 2.97 -10.57
CA PHE A 28 9.06 2.34 -9.91
C PHE A 28 9.14 2.73 -8.44
N GLY A 29 9.01 4.03 -8.13
CA GLY A 29 8.98 4.53 -6.76
C GLY A 29 7.84 3.95 -5.94
N TYR A 30 6.64 3.85 -6.54
CA TYR A 30 5.48 3.22 -5.90
C TYR A 30 5.71 1.74 -5.58
N GLY A 31 6.24 0.97 -6.53
CA GLY A 31 6.56 -0.44 -6.33
C GLY A 31 7.61 -0.66 -5.25
N LEU A 32 8.68 0.15 -5.26
CA LEU A 32 9.73 0.06 -4.24
C LEU A 32 9.23 0.46 -2.85
N CYS A 33 8.43 1.52 -2.74
CA CYS A 33 7.78 1.91 -1.48
C CYS A 33 6.84 0.81 -0.97
N GLY A 34 6.10 0.16 -1.86
CA GLY A 34 5.25 -0.99 -1.54
C GLY A 34 6.07 -2.18 -1.00
N ALA A 35 7.19 -2.51 -1.64
CA ALA A 35 8.09 -3.57 -1.18
C ALA A 35 8.69 -3.27 0.20
N ILE A 36 9.13 -2.03 0.43
CA ILE A 36 9.64 -1.59 1.74
C ILE A 36 8.54 -1.69 2.80
N ASN A 37 7.32 -1.25 2.47
CA ASN A 37 6.20 -1.32 3.41
C ASN A 37 5.82 -2.76 3.75
N MET A 38 5.88 -3.68 2.77
CA MET A 38 5.65 -5.10 2.99
C MET A 38 6.72 -5.73 3.90
N MET A 39 7.99 -5.35 3.74
CA MET A 39 9.06 -5.79 4.64
C MET A 39 8.83 -5.28 6.07
N LEU A 40 8.43 -4.01 6.22
CA LEU A 40 8.09 -3.44 7.52
C LEU A 40 6.88 -4.14 8.15
N ASP A 41 5.88 -4.52 7.36
CA ASP A 41 4.72 -5.28 7.80
C ASP A 41 5.12 -6.62 8.42
N ILE A 42 5.98 -7.37 7.75
CA ILE A 42 6.50 -8.66 8.24
C ILE A 42 7.27 -8.47 9.56
N VAL A 43 8.14 -7.46 9.63
CA VAL A 43 8.94 -7.16 10.83
C VAL A 43 8.04 -6.78 12.01
N TRP A 44 7.08 -5.86 11.78
CA TRP A 44 6.12 -5.45 12.81
C TRP A 44 5.22 -6.59 13.26
N TYR A 45 4.76 -7.42 12.31
CA TYR A 45 3.97 -8.61 12.63
C TYR A 45 4.76 -9.55 13.54
N PHE A 46 6.01 -9.86 13.19
CA PHE A 46 6.88 -10.71 14.01
C PHE A 46 7.05 -10.16 15.44
N ILE A 47 7.38 -8.86 15.54
CA ILE A 47 7.55 -8.21 16.85
C ILE A 47 6.27 -8.26 17.67
N ILE A 48 5.14 -7.87 17.08
CA ILE A 48 3.86 -7.80 17.80
C ILE A 48 3.38 -9.20 18.18
N TYR A 49 3.49 -10.18 17.29
CA TYR A 49 3.06 -11.54 17.55
C TYR A 49 3.84 -12.18 18.71
N HIS A 50 5.16 -12.08 18.72
CA HIS A 50 5.99 -12.73 19.71
C HIS A 50 6.15 -11.92 21.03
N TYR A 51 6.24 -10.61 20.96
CA TYR A 51 6.58 -9.81 22.13
C TYR A 51 5.39 -9.05 22.75
N VAL A 52 4.35 -8.74 21.98
CA VAL A 52 3.18 -8.01 22.48
C VAL A 52 2.03 -8.95 22.77
N VAL A 53 1.65 -9.79 21.81
CA VAL A 53 0.55 -10.75 21.93
C VAL A 53 1.00 -12.00 22.69
N CYS A 54 2.32 -12.31 22.68
CA CYS A 54 2.91 -13.47 23.34
C CYS A 54 2.24 -14.79 22.98
N GLU A 55 1.75 -14.90 21.75
CA GLU A 55 1.07 -16.10 21.21
C GLU A 55 -0.17 -16.54 21.99
N LYS A 56 -0.74 -15.67 22.83
CA LYS A 56 -1.90 -15.97 23.66
C LYS A 56 -3.21 -15.64 22.96
N PHE A 57 -4.21 -16.48 23.18
CA PHE A 57 -5.58 -16.17 22.77
C PHE A 57 -6.10 -14.99 23.60
N ILE A 58 -6.76 -14.06 22.95
CA ILE A 58 -7.32 -12.88 23.59
C ILE A 58 -8.83 -13.06 23.70
N ASP A 59 -9.29 -13.21 24.93
CA ASP A 59 -10.71 -13.26 25.23
C ASP A 59 -11.26 -11.84 25.43
N VAL A 60 -12.15 -11.42 24.55
CA VAL A 60 -12.82 -10.11 24.61
C VAL A 60 -14.23 -10.23 25.21
N GLY A 61 -14.57 -11.40 25.77
CA GLY A 61 -15.85 -11.68 26.42
C GLY A 61 -16.95 -12.14 25.47
N PHE A 62 -16.97 -11.72 24.22
CA PHE A 62 -17.94 -12.18 23.20
C PHE A 62 -17.28 -13.09 22.15
N VAL A 63 -15.98 -12.94 21.91
CA VAL A 63 -15.22 -13.64 20.89
C VAL A 63 -13.81 -13.90 21.37
N VAL A 64 -13.35 -15.11 21.20
CA VAL A 64 -11.93 -15.47 21.39
C VAL A 64 -11.19 -15.18 20.07
N ILE A 65 -10.31 -14.20 20.09
CA ILE A 65 -9.51 -13.81 18.93
C ILE A 65 -8.20 -14.58 18.94
N SER A 66 -7.89 -15.24 17.83
CA SER A 66 -6.60 -15.94 17.68
C SER A 66 -5.43 -14.95 17.67
N PRO A 67 -4.28 -15.32 18.25
CA PRO A 67 -3.13 -14.42 18.41
C PRO A 67 -2.68 -13.79 17.09
N HIS A 68 -2.68 -14.55 15.98
CA HIS A 68 -2.28 -14.06 14.68
C HIS A 68 -3.25 -13.01 14.08
N ILE A 69 -4.57 -13.19 14.29
CA ILE A 69 -5.56 -12.19 13.82
C ILE A 69 -5.44 -10.90 14.63
N PHE A 70 -5.28 -11.00 15.95
CA PHE A 70 -5.09 -9.83 16.78
C PHE A 70 -3.80 -9.07 16.44
N SER A 71 -2.71 -9.80 16.17
CA SER A 71 -1.46 -9.20 15.70
C SER A 71 -1.63 -8.48 14.37
N LEU A 72 -2.36 -9.05 13.41
CA LEU A 72 -2.67 -8.39 12.13
C LEU A 72 -3.47 -7.09 12.33
N LEU A 73 -4.44 -7.09 13.25
CA LEU A 73 -5.22 -5.88 13.57
C LEU A 73 -4.35 -4.77 14.18
N LEU A 74 -3.35 -5.12 14.99
CA LEU A 74 -2.41 -4.14 15.56
C LEU A 74 -1.38 -3.64 14.54
N VAL A 75 -0.92 -4.51 13.64
CA VAL A 75 0.05 -4.15 12.59
C VAL A 75 -0.58 -3.26 11.52
N PHE A 76 -1.84 -3.53 11.17
CA PHE A 76 -2.53 -2.84 10.07
C PHE A 76 -2.46 -1.31 10.15
N PRO A 77 -2.81 -0.63 11.27
CA PRO A 77 -2.70 0.83 11.33
C PRO A 77 -1.26 1.32 11.16
N ILE A 78 -0.26 0.61 11.69
CA ILE A 78 1.15 0.99 11.59
C ILE A 78 1.57 0.97 10.12
N THR A 79 1.31 -0.12 9.42
CA THR A 79 1.70 -0.30 8.02
C THR A 79 0.85 0.54 7.07
N PHE A 80 -0.40 0.82 7.42
CA PHE A 80 -1.25 1.75 6.68
C PHE A 80 -0.67 3.18 6.69
N PHE A 81 -0.30 3.70 7.85
CA PHE A 81 0.27 5.05 7.96
C PHE A 81 1.69 5.13 7.37
N THR A 82 2.52 4.11 7.55
CA THR A 82 3.86 4.05 6.93
C THR A 82 3.78 3.97 5.41
N GLY A 83 2.88 3.16 4.89
CA GLY A 83 2.62 3.05 3.45
C GLY A 83 2.11 4.36 2.84
N PHE A 84 1.18 5.03 3.51
CA PHE A 84 0.73 6.36 3.10
C PHE A 84 1.89 7.38 3.08
N TRP A 85 2.72 7.42 4.13
CA TRP A 85 3.84 8.33 4.25
C TRP A 85 4.90 8.08 3.16
N LEU A 86 5.25 6.82 2.91
CA LEU A 86 6.20 6.42 1.87
C LEU A 86 5.69 6.85 0.48
N ASN A 87 4.45 6.54 0.15
CA ASN A 87 3.87 6.88 -1.14
C ASN A 87 3.81 8.40 -1.34
N ARG A 88 3.39 9.15 -0.33
CA ARG A 88 3.29 10.61 -0.41
C ARG A 88 4.64 11.28 -0.58
N ASN A 89 5.64 10.93 0.24
CA ASN A 89 6.89 11.66 0.34
C ASN A 89 7.98 11.12 -0.58
N VAL A 90 7.97 9.82 -0.92
CA VAL A 90 9.03 9.16 -1.67
C VAL A 90 8.60 8.84 -3.10
N ALA A 91 7.46 8.19 -3.30
CA ALA A 91 6.99 7.81 -4.62
C ALA A 91 6.55 9.03 -5.43
N PHE A 92 5.58 9.80 -4.92
CA PHE A 92 4.93 10.90 -5.65
C PHE A 92 5.45 12.30 -5.31
N ARG A 93 6.26 12.46 -4.27
CA ARG A 93 6.93 13.72 -3.85
C ARG A 93 5.97 14.91 -3.72
N ILE A 94 4.81 14.72 -3.09
CA ILE A 94 3.79 15.76 -3.00
C ILE A 94 3.92 16.54 -1.70
N THR A 95 4.05 17.86 -1.80
CA THR A 95 4.23 18.78 -0.66
C THR A 95 3.04 19.70 -0.40
N ASN A 96 2.18 19.97 -1.38
CA ASN A 96 1.27 21.12 -1.37
C ASN A 96 -0.21 20.81 -1.11
N ILE A 97 -0.58 19.58 -0.74
CA ILE A 97 -1.98 19.20 -0.50
C ILE A 97 -2.19 18.78 0.96
N SER A 98 -3.35 19.13 1.52
CA SER A 98 -3.74 18.74 2.89
C SER A 98 -3.65 17.22 3.11
N SER A 99 -2.82 16.82 4.07
CA SER A 99 -2.60 15.41 4.43
C SER A 99 -3.87 14.63 4.75
N ARG A 100 -4.86 15.28 5.38
CA ARG A 100 -6.12 14.63 5.78
C ARG A 100 -6.95 14.18 4.58
N LYS A 101 -7.08 15.04 3.55
CA LYS A 101 -7.81 14.69 2.32
C LYS A 101 -7.12 13.56 1.55
N GLN A 102 -5.79 13.58 1.50
CA GLN A 102 -5.01 12.51 0.86
C GLN A 102 -5.13 11.19 1.62
N LEU A 103 -5.07 11.24 2.96
CA LEU A 103 -5.21 10.03 3.80
C LEU A 103 -6.60 9.39 3.60
N PHE A 104 -7.67 10.19 3.55
CA PHE A 104 -9.00 9.67 3.29
C PHE A 104 -9.11 9.01 1.90
N ARG A 105 -8.56 9.65 0.86
CA ARG A 105 -8.52 9.07 -0.50
C ARG A 105 -7.68 7.79 -0.55
N TYR A 106 -6.58 7.77 0.20
CA TYR A 106 -5.74 6.57 0.32
C TYR A 106 -6.49 5.43 1.02
N ALA A 107 -7.18 5.70 2.11
CA ALA A 107 -8.02 4.72 2.79
C ALA A 107 -9.10 4.15 1.85
N LEU A 108 -9.77 5.00 1.08
CA LEU A 108 -10.76 4.58 0.09
C LEU A 108 -10.14 3.70 -1.00
N SER A 109 -8.93 4.02 -1.44
CA SER A 109 -8.16 3.19 -2.39
C SER A 109 -7.84 1.81 -1.83
N VAL A 110 -7.45 1.72 -0.55
CA VAL A 110 -7.19 0.44 0.13
C VAL A 110 -8.46 -0.41 0.21
N VAL A 111 -9.59 0.19 0.61
CA VAL A 111 -10.89 -0.50 0.63
C VAL A 111 -11.26 -1.01 -0.76
N GLY A 112 -11.10 -0.19 -1.79
CA GLY A 112 -11.32 -0.59 -3.18
C GLY A 112 -10.44 -1.76 -3.61
N SER A 113 -9.17 -1.79 -3.21
CA SER A 113 -8.27 -2.93 -3.47
C SER A 113 -8.75 -4.22 -2.82
N VAL A 114 -9.26 -4.15 -1.59
CA VAL A 114 -9.81 -5.32 -0.89
C VAL A 114 -11.04 -5.84 -1.63
N ILE A 115 -11.94 -4.97 -2.06
CA ILE A 115 -13.13 -5.35 -2.83
C ILE A 115 -12.73 -6.00 -4.16
N ILE A 116 -11.80 -5.39 -4.91
CA ILE A 116 -11.31 -5.94 -6.18
C ILE A 116 -10.68 -7.32 -5.96
N ASN A 117 -9.84 -7.48 -4.92
CA ASN A 117 -9.26 -8.78 -4.58
C ASN A 117 -10.34 -9.84 -4.34
N TYR A 118 -11.36 -9.51 -3.56
CA TYR A 118 -12.45 -10.45 -3.28
C TYR A 118 -13.23 -10.82 -4.55
N VAL A 119 -13.66 -9.82 -5.31
CA VAL A 119 -14.46 -10.03 -6.54
C VAL A 119 -13.67 -10.81 -7.59
N CYS A 120 -12.41 -10.43 -7.83
CA CYS A 120 -11.57 -11.13 -8.80
C CYS A 120 -11.28 -12.58 -8.39
N MET A 121 -10.98 -12.82 -7.12
CA MET A 121 -10.76 -14.19 -6.63
C MET A 121 -12.02 -15.04 -6.81
N LYS A 122 -13.18 -14.51 -6.43
CA LYS A 122 -14.45 -15.20 -6.61
C LYS A 122 -14.74 -15.50 -8.09
N LEU A 123 -14.53 -14.51 -8.96
CA LEU A 123 -14.73 -14.67 -10.39
C LEU A 123 -13.81 -15.75 -10.98
N PHE A 124 -12.50 -15.66 -10.72
CA PHE A 124 -11.52 -16.56 -11.32
C PHE A 124 -11.63 -17.99 -10.78
N VAL A 125 -11.89 -18.16 -9.51
CA VAL A 125 -11.95 -19.50 -8.90
C VAL A 125 -13.34 -20.14 -9.06
N GLU A 126 -14.41 -19.39 -8.77
CA GLU A 126 -15.76 -19.98 -8.77
C GLU A 126 -16.42 -19.98 -10.16
N VAL A 127 -16.23 -18.93 -10.99
CA VAL A 127 -16.87 -18.83 -12.29
C VAL A 127 -15.99 -19.37 -13.41
N CYS A 128 -14.71 -18.97 -13.44
CA CYS A 128 -13.78 -19.43 -14.47
C CYS A 128 -13.14 -20.78 -14.16
N ALA A 129 -13.37 -21.36 -12.96
CA ALA A 129 -12.80 -22.63 -12.50
C ALA A 129 -11.26 -22.70 -12.63
N ILE A 130 -10.58 -21.55 -12.53
CA ILE A 130 -9.13 -21.47 -12.56
C ILE A 130 -8.57 -21.84 -11.18
N TRP A 131 -7.47 -22.57 -11.15
CA TRP A 131 -6.81 -22.95 -9.90
C TRP A 131 -6.52 -21.73 -9.01
N PRO A 132 -6.62 -21.83 -7.68
CA PRO A 132 -6.46 -20.70 -6.75
C PRO A 132 -5.13 -19.94 -6.90
N THR A 133 -4.01 -20.66 -7.14
CA THR A 133 -2.68 -20.02 -7.26
C THR A 133 -2.56 -19.08 -8.46
N PRO A 134 -2.81 -19.49 -9.73
CA PRO A 134 -2.81 -18.57 -10.85
C PRO A 134 -3.89 -17.49 -10.73
N SER A 135 -5.07 -17.80 -10.17
CA SER A 135 -6.11 -16.81 -9.89
C SER A 135 -5.60 -15.71 -8.95
N LYS A 136 -4.86 -16.08 -7.90
CA LYS A 136 -4.25 -15.12 -6.97
C LYS A 136 -3.19 -14.25 -7.65
N MET A 137 -2.38 -14.82 -8.52
CA MET A 137 -1.38 -14.06 -9.29
C MET A 137 -2.05 -13.00 -10.19
N LEU A 138 -3.06 -13.38 -10.96
CA LEU A 138 -3.83 -12.46 -11.81
C LEU A 138 -4.52 -11.38 -10.98
N THR A 139 -5.17 -11.75 -9.90
CA THR A 139 -5.83 -10.82 -8.98
C THR A 139 -4.83 -9.83 -8.39
N THR A 140 -3.65 -10.28 -8.00
CA THR A 140 -2.60 -9.41 -7.47
C THR A 140 -2.13 -8.39 -8.51
N LEU A 141 -1.92 -8.80 -9.76
CA LEU A 141 -1.57 -7.89 -10.85
C LEU A 141 -2.65 -6.81 -11.06
N ILE A 142 -3.93 -7.21 -11.11
CA ILE A 142 -5.06 -6.27 -11.25
C ILE A 142 -5.09 -5.30 -10.07
N SER A 143 -4.93 -5.79 -8.85
CA SER A 143 -4.94 -4.97 -7.64
C SER A 143 -3.78 -3.98 -7.57
N VAL A 144 -2.59 -4.39 -8.01
CA VAL A 144 -1.41 -3.48 -8.10
C VAL A 144 -1.66 -2.39 -9.14
N CYS A 145 -2.17 -2.73 -10.33
CA CYS A 145 -2.54 -1.75 -11.34
C CYS A 145 -3.59 -0.77 -10.83
N TYR A 146 -4.66 -1.27 -10.22
CA TYR A 146 -5.70 -0.44 -9.61
C TYR A 146 -5.13 0.49 -8.54
N SER A 147 -4.37 -0.05 -7.58
CA SER A 147 -3.77 0.72 -6.48
C SER A 147 -2.84 1.81 -6.99
N TYR A 148 -2.04 1.51 -8.02
CA TYR A 148 -1.17 2.50 -8.66
C TYR A 148 -1.97 3.62 -9.33
N LEU A 149 -3.00 3.29 -10.11
CA LEU A 149 -3.85 4.27 -10.78
C LEU A 149 -4.58 5.16 -9.76
N MET A 150 -5.14 4.57 -8.71
CA MET A 150 -5.78 5.31 -7.63
C MET A 150 -4.78 6.20 -6.87
N ALA A 151 -3.58 5.69 -6.59
CA ALA A 151 -2.54 6.50 -5.97
C ALA A 151 -2.17 7.70 -6.87
N ARG A 152 -1.91 7.47 -8.14
CA ARG A 152 -1.46 8.50 -9.09
C ARG A 152 -2.52 9.54 -9.41
N TYR A 153 -3.74 9.11 -9.73
CA TYR A 153 -4.77 9.99 -10.29
C TYR A 153 -5.79 10.49 -9.27
N VAL A 154 -5.97 9.80 -8.15
CA VAL A 154 -6.97 10.17 -7.13
C VAL A 154 -6.33 10.62 -5.84
N THR A 155 -5.45 9.81 -5.28
CA THR A 155 -4.90 10.07 -3.94
C THR A 155 -3.87 11.20 -3.98
N PHE A 156 -2.95 11.14 -4.93
CA PHE A 156 -1.80 12.04 -5.05
C PHE A 156 -1.86 12.93 -6.30
N ALA A 157 -3.01 13.02 -6.97
CA ALA A 157 -3.19 13.94 -8.09
C ALA A 157 -2.87 15.38 -7.65
N LYS A 158 -1.98 16.05 -8.38
CA LYS A 158 -1.79 17.49 -8.25
C LYS A 158 -3.12 18.14 -8.67
N THR A 159 -3.78 18.82 -7.76
CA THR A 159 -5.02 19.53 -8.09
C THR A 159 -4.64 20.68 -9.03
N SER A 160 -4.98 20.56 -10.30
CA SER A 160 -4.75 21.58 -11.34
C SER A 160 -5.47 22.91 -11.05
N ILE A 161 -6.24 22.97 -9.98
CA ILE A 161 -7.00 24.18 -9.56
C ILE A 161 -6.08 25.25 -8.97
N ASP A 162 -4.93 24.89 -8.37
CA ASP A 162 -4.00 25.87 -7.81
C ASP A 162 -3.15 26.61 -8.87
N SER A 163 -3.06 26.08 -10.09
CA SER A 163 -2.39 26.78 -11.19
C SER A 163 -3.28 27.85 -11.86
N ALA A 164 -4.60 27.71 -11.76
CA ALA A 164 -5.57 28.65 -12.33
C ALA A 164 -5.82 29.89 -11.43
N ILE A 165 -5.45 29.83 -10.14
CA ILE A 165 -5.61 30.96 -9.20
C ILE A 165 -4.35 31.83 -9.15
N LYS A 166 -3.22 31.35 -9.70
CA LYS A 166 -1.94 32.10 -9.76
C LYS A 166 -1.63 32.74 -11.11
N SER A 167 -2.53 32.68 -12.06
CA SER A 167 -2.49 33.46 -13.29
C SER A 167 -3.50 34.62 -13.18
#